data_5cbff0a5665b7ed446af5abe18d22979
#
_entry.id   5cbff0a5665b7ed446af5abe18d22979
#
_cell.length_a   1.000
_cell.length_b   1.000
_cell.length_c   1.000
_cell.angle_alpha   90.00
_cell.angle_beta   90.00
_cell.angle_gamma   90.00
#
_symmetry.space_group_name_H-M   'P 1'
#
loop_
_entity.id
_entity.type
_entity.pdbx_description
1 polymer ?
#
loop_
_entity_poly.entity_id
_entity_poly.type
_entity_poly.pdbx_seq_one_letter_code
_entity_poly.pdbx_strand_id
1 'polypeptide(L)'
;MVRPPKAWVLAGLIEHESCISLKHSRCWNPLSRLRTPREEGAGLGQLTRAFRADGSIRFDALAELKARHPKHLHTLNWSNIYARPDLQIRAVILKSQDNYRRYRTYSATELDALSFADAAYNGGTGGLDSERRACKLASWCDHTRWFDHVERLCLKSKAALYGNRSACDINRHHVRDVLLVRSDKYRQFWQ
;
A
#
# COMPACT_ATOMS: atom_id res chain seq x y z
N MET A 1 -15.95 17.71 -2.80
CA MET A 1 -15.30 16.60 -3.54
C MET A 1 -13.92 16.38 -2.94
N VAL A 2 -13.57 15.15 -2.50
CA VAL A 2 -12.25 14.86 -1.90
C VAL A 2 -11.22 14.74 -3.02
N ARG A 3 -10.18 15.57 -3.00
CA ARG A 3 -9.08 15.44 -3.97
C ARG A 3 -8.40 14.07 -3.80
N PRO A 4 -8.07 13.36 -4.90
CA PRO A 4 -7.31 12.12 -4.83
C PRO A 4 -5.88 12.38 -4.32
N PRO A 5 -5.15 11.35 -3.87
CA PRO A 5 -3.71 11.44 -3.67
C PRO A 5 -3.05 12.04 -4.90
N LYS A 6 -2.06 12.88 -4.68
CA LYS A 6 -1.37 13.55 -5.79
C LYS A 6 -0.70 12.52 -6.72
N ALA A 7 -0.70 12.77 -8.02
CA ALA A 7 -0.20 11.83 -9.02
C ALA A 7 1.25 11.39 -8.78
N TRP A 8 2.10 12.31 -8.29
CA TRP A 8 3.49 12.01 -7.96
C TRP A 8 3.64 11.01 -6.78
N VAL A 9 2.69 10.99 -5.82
CA VAL A 9 2.66 9.96 -4.75
C VAL A 9 2.30 8.60 -5.33
N LEU A 10 1.31 8.56 -6.23
CA LEU A 10 0.92 7.32 -6.91
C LEU A 10 2.05 6.78 -7.79
N ALA A 11 2.80 7.66 -8.43
CA ALA A 11 3.98 7.27 -9.21
C ALA A 11 5.08 6.64 -8.33
N GLY A 12 5.37 7.25 -7.18
CA GLY A 12 6.30 6.69 -6.19
C GLY A 12 5.85 5.33 -5.65
N LEU A 13 4.57 5.17 -5.38
CA LEU A 13 3.98 3.91 -4.96
C LEU A 13 4.12 2.82 -6.03
N ILE A 14 3.73 3.11 -7.27
CA ILE A 14 3.85 2.14 -8.39
C ILE A 14 5.30 1.73 -8.58
N GLU A 15 6.22 2.69 -8.51
CA GLU A 15 7.64 2.37 -8.61
C GLU A 15 8.10 1.48 -7.46
N HIS A 16 7.70 1.76 -6.21
CA HIS A 16 8.06 0.92 -5.06
C HIS A 16 7.58 -0.52 -5.25
N GLU A 17 6.32 -0.69 -5.61
CA GLU A 17 5.68 -2.00 -5.74
C GLU A 17 6.21 -2.80 -6.95
N SER A 18 6.59 -2.15 -8.03
CA SER A 18 7.06 -2.80 -9.27
C SER A 18 8.58 -2.92 -9.36
N CYS A 19 9.34 -2.19 -8.53
CA CYS A 19 10.81 -2.14 -8.54
C CYS A 19 11.40 -2.79 -7.30
N ILE A 20 12.34 -3.71 -7.48
CA ILE A 20 13.14 -4.26 -6.37
C ILE A 20 14.08 -3.19 -5.79
N SER A 21 14.59 -2.29 -6.63
CA SER A 21 15.43 -1.15 -6.24
C SER A 21 15.31 -0.02 -7.25
N LEU A 22 15.74 1.20 -6.87
CA LEU A 22 15.70 2.39 -7.74
C LEU A 22 16.52 2.23 -9.05
N LYS A 23 17.45 1.29 -9.08
CA LYS A 23 18.32 1.00 -10.26
C LYS A 23 17.88 -0.23 -11.02
N HIS A 24 16.76 -0.87 -10.65
CA HIS A 24 16.35 -2.12 -11.27
C HIS A 24 15.72 -1.87 -12.64
N SER A 25 16.20 -2.57 -13.68
CA SER A 25 15.73 -2.41 -15.05
C SER A 25 14.28 -2.80 -15.31
N ARG A 26 13.64 -3.48 -14.36
CA ARG A 26 12.24 -3.94 -14.45
C ARG A 26 11.25 -3.05 -13.71
N CYS A 27 11.65 -1.84 -13.32
CA CYS A 27 10.72 -0.87 -12.76
C CYS A 27 9.58 -0.57 -13.73
N TRP A 28 8.40 -0.28 -13.20
CA TRP A 28 7.20 -0.03 -14.00
C TRP A 28 6.78 -1.22 -14.89
N ASN A 29 7.16 -2.43 -14.52
CA ASN A 29 6.82 -3.61 -15.28
C ASN A 29 5.44 -4.16 -14.84
N PRO A 30 4.43 -4.14 -15.72
CA PRO A 30 3.09 -4.67 -15.41
C PRO A 30 3.10 -6.21 -15.21
N LEU A 31 4.19 -6.88 -15.59
CA LEU A 31 4.38 -8.31 -15.35
C LEU A 31 5.06 -8.62 -14.01
N SER A 32 5.32 -7.59 -13.18
CA SER A 32 5.90 -7.79 -11.84
C SER A 32 5.06 -8.76 -11.03
N ARG A 33 5.70 -9.77 -10.47
CA ARG A 33 5.04 -10.84 -9.74
C ARG A 33 5.85 -11.26 -8.52
N LEU A 34 5.22 -11.27 -7.37
CA LEU A 34 5.65 -12.00 -6.20
C LEU A 34 4.83 -13.27 -6.10
N ARG A 35 5.47 -14.42 -5.86
CA ARG A 35 4.75 -15.68 -5.58
C ARG A 35 5.49 -16.49 -4.53
N THR A 36 4.78 -16.81 -3.47
CA THR A 36 5.21 -17.71 -2.39
C THR A 36 4.08 -18.72 -2.12
N PRO A 37 4.31 -19.77 -1.34
CA PRO A 37 3.23 -20.66 -0.91
C PRO A 37 2.11 -19.96 -0.14
N ARG A 38 2.39 -18.78 0.45
CA ARG A 38 1.45 -18.05 1.30
C ARG A 38 0.75 -16.90 0.61
N GLU A 39 1.32 -16.35 -0.47
CA GLU A 39 0.75 -15.19 -1.14
C GLU A 39 1.23 -15.04 -2.58
N GLU A 40 0.44 -14.33 -3.36
CA GLU A 40 0.76 -13.86 -4.69
C GLU A 40 0.46 -12.36 -4.78
N GLY A 41 1.45 -11.58 -5.24
CA GLY A 41 1.32 -10.17 -5.59
C GLY A 41 1.46 -9.99 -7.09
N ALA A 42 0.63 -9.14 -7.70
CA ALA A 42 0.58 -9.00 -9.15
C ALA A 42 0.60 -7.56 -9.63
N GLY A 43 1.39 -7.34 -10.68
CA GLY A 43 1.39 -6.13 -11.50
C GLY A 43 2.02 -4.91 -10.84
N LEU A 44 1.70 -3.75 -11.39
CA LEU A 44 2.27 -2.44 -11.00
C LEU A 44 2.01 -2.05 -9.55
N GLY A 45 0.94 -2.52 -8.94
CA GLY A 45 0.58 -2.20 -7.56
C GLY A 45 0.65 -3.40 -6.63
N GLN A 46 1.26 -4.50 -7.04
CA GLN A 46 1.38 -5.75 -6.27
C GLN A 46 0.07 -6.09 -5.52
N LEU A 47 -1.05 -6.05 -6.26
CA LEU A 47 -2.33 -6.49 -5.70
C LEU A 47 -2.17 -7.91 -5.18
N THR A 48 -2.49 -8.12 -3.90
CA THR A 48 -2.13 -9.36 -3.20
C THR A 48 -3.34 -10.23 -2.94
N ARG A 49 -3.20 -11.54 -3.17
CA ARG A 49 -4.03 -12.57 -2.54
C ARG A 49 -3.17 -13.45 -1.64
N ALA A 50 -3.71 -13.81 -0.49
CA ALA A 50 -3.02 -14.63 0.48
C ALA A 50 -3.78 -15.94 0.70
N PHE A 51 -3.03 -17.01 0.99
CA PHE A 51 -3.54 -18.36 1.13
C PHE A 51 -3.36 -18.88 2.54
N ARG A 52 -4.23 -19.81 2.95
CA ARG A 52 -4.07 -20.65 4.14
C ARG A 52 -3.17 -21.84 3.80
N ALA A 53 -2.82 -22.62 4.82
CA ALA A 53 -2.00 -23.82 4.64
C ALA A 53 -2.67 -24.88 3.75
N ASP A 54 -3.99 -24.92 3.72
CA ASP A 54 -4.78 -25.80 2.88
C ASP A 54 -4.95 -25.29 1.42
N GLY A 55 -4.32 -24.15 1.07
CA GLY A 55 -4.41 -23.51 -0.25
C GLY A 55 -5.66 -22.66 -0.46
N SER A 56 -6.59 -22.62 0.48
CA SER A 56 -7.78 -21.76 0.38
C SER A 56 -7.39 -20.28 0.49
N ILE A 57 -8.16 -19.39 -0.18
CA ILE A 57 -7.92 -17.95 -0.13
C ILE A 57 -8.28 -17.43 1.26
N ARG A 58 -7.32 -16.80 1.93
CA ARG A 58 -7.51 -16.09 3.19
C ARG A 58 -7.88 -14.62 2.98
N PHE A 59 -7.33 -14.00 1.92
CA PHE A 59 -7.49 -12.59 1.59
C PHE A 59 -7.31 -12.40 0.08
N ASP A 60 -8.11 -11.54 -0.54
CA ASP A 60 -8.01 -11.18 -1.95
C ASP A 60 -8.28 -9.68 -2.13
N ALA A 61 -7.20 -8.89 -2.28
CA ALA A 61 -7.28 -7.45 -2.46
C ALA A 61 -8.03 -7.05 -3.74
N LEU A 62 -7.89 -7.84 -4.82
CA LEU A 62 -8.59 -7.56 -6.07
C LEU A 62 -10.10 -7.79 -5.92
N ALA A 63 -10.51 -8.91 -5.29
CA ALA A 63 -11.91 -9.20 -5.05
C ALA A 63 -12.57 -8.13 -4.18
N GLU A 64 -11.92 -7.71 -3.08
CA GLU A 64 -12.41 -6.64 -2.22
C GLU A 64 -12.52 -5.30 -2.96
N LEU A 65 -11.52 -4.95 -3.76
CA LEU A 65 -11.53 -3.71 -4.52
C LEU A 65 -12.60 -3.70 -5.61
N LYS A 66 -12.81 -4.83 -6.30
CA LYS A 66 -13.91 -5.01 -7.27
C LYS A 66 -15.27 -4.85 -6.62
N ALA A 67 -15.47 -5.40 -5.42
CA ALA A 67 -16.73 -5.25 -4.69
C ALA A 67 -17.04 -3.79 -4.38
N ARG A 68 -16.03 -2.98 -4.05
CA ARG A 68 -16.19 -1.53 -3.81
C ARG A 68 -16.34 -0.71 -5.09
N HIS A 69 -15.69 -1.14 -6.18
CA HIS A 69 -15.61 -0.39 -7.45
C HIS A 69 -16.04 -1.23 -8.66
N PRO A 70 -17.24 -1.84 -8.66
CA PRO A 70 -17.64 -2.78 -9.71
C PRO A 70 -17.68 -2.13 -11.10
N LYS A 71 -18.09 -0.87 -11.21
CA LYS A 71 -18.14 -0.13 -12.49
C LYS A 71 -16.76 0.09 -13.13
N HIS A 72 -15.70 0.08 -12.33
CA HIS A 72 -14.35 0.43 -12.77
C HIS A 72 -13.43 -0.78 -13.00
N LEU A 73 -13.71 -1.91 -12.34
CA LEU A 73 -12.82 -3.06 -12.30
C LEU A 73 -13.50 -4.39 -12.66
N HIS A 74 -14.76 -4.36 -13.18
CA HIS A 74 -15.53 -5.58 -13.42
C HIS A 74 -14.82 -6.58 -14.33
N THR A 75 -14.06 -6.13 -15.32
CA THR A 75 -13.33 -6.97 -16.27
C THR A 75 -11.97 -7.46 -15.77
N LEU A 76 -11.41 -6.85 -14.69
CA LEU A 76 -10.13 -7.27 -14.15
C LEU A 76 -10.28 -8.53 -13.29
N ASN A 77 -9.42 -9.51 -13.51
CA ASN A 77 -9.35 -10.74 -12.71
C ASN A 77 -7.93 -11.31 -12.70
N TRP A 78 -7.68 -12.34 -11.90
CA TRP A 78 -6.35 -12.92 -11.74
C TRP A 78 -5.81 -13.60 -13.01
N SER A 79 -6.66 -14.01 -13.95
CA SER A 79 -6.23 -14.63 -15.21
C SER A 79 -5.78 -13.60 -16.25
N ASN A 80 -6.27 -12.35 -16.16
CA ASN A 80 -5.93 -11.31 -17.14
C ASN A 80 -5.14 -10.12 -16.55
N ILE A 81 -4.84 -10.14 -15.24
CA ILE A 81 -4.23 -8.99 -14.57
C ILE A 81 -2.94 -8.50 -15.24
N TYR A 82 -2.10 -9.41 -15.71
CA TYR A 82 -0.84 -9.07 -16.37
C TYR A 82 -1.01 -8.49 -17.78
N ALA A 83 -2.13 -8.74 -18.44
CA ALA A 83 -2.45 -8.20 -19.75
C ALA A 83 -3.21 -6.85 -19.70
N ARG A 84 -3.51 -6.36 -18.50
CA ARG A 84 -4.34 -5.15 -18.29
C ARG A 84 -3.64 -4.09 -17.41
N PRO A 85 -2.49 -3.54 -17.88
CA PRO A 85 -1.78 -2.48 -17.14
C PRO A 85 -2.65 -1.24 -16.87
N ASP A 86 -3.57 -0.92 -17.76
CA ASP A 86 -4.57 0.15 -17.60
C ASP A 86 -5.44 -0.06 -16.35
N LEU A 87 -5.91 -1.27 -16.13
CA LEU A 87 -6.72 -1.63 -14.97
C LEU A 87 -5.88 -1.84 -13.71
N GLN A 88 -4.62 -2.25 -13.83
CA GLN A 88 -3.69 -2.27 -12.70
C GLN A 88 -3.49 -0.86 -12.12
N ILE A 89 -3.19 0.14 -12.98
CA ILE A 89 -3.05 1.54 -12.56
C ILE A 89 -4.35 2.04 -11.94
N ARG A 90 -5.49 1.77 -12.57
CA ARG A 90 -6.80 2.14 -12.02
C ARG A 90 -7.06 1.54 -10.65
N ALA A 91 -6.69 0.27 -10.44
CA ALA A 91 -6.81 -0.40 -9.15
C ALA A 91 -5.93 0.25 -8.08
N VAL A 92 -4.68 0.63 -8.40
CA VAL A 92 -3.79 1.38 -7.50
C VAL A 92 -4.43 2.71 -7.10
N ILE A 93 -4.92 3.48 -8.08
CA ILE A 93 -5.57 4.77 -7.83
C ILE A 93 -6.76 4.61 -6.89
N LEU A 94 -7.66 3.68 -7.18
CA LEU A 94 -8.87 3.47 -6.39
C LEU A 94 -8.56 3.01 -4.96
N LYS A 95 -7.63 2.05 -4.79
CA LYS A 95 -7.19 1.58 -3.47
C LYS A 95 -6.55 2.71 -2.65
N SER A 96 -5.69 3.50 -3.28
CA SER A 96 -5.04 4.64 -2.62
C SER A 96 -6.03 5.74 -2.27
N GLN A 97 -7.01 6.03 -3.13
CA GLN A 97 -8.09 6.99 -2.85
C GLN A 97 -8.97 6.55 -1.68
N ASP A 98 -9.36 5.26 -1.62
CA ASP A 98 -10.16 4.73 -0.52
C ASP A 98 -9.42 4.89 0.81
N ASN A 99 -8.15 4.51 0.85
CA ASN A 99 -7.32 4.65 2.03
C ASN A 99 -7.13 6.12 2.42
N TYR A 100 -6.83 7.00 1.47
CA TYR A 100 -6.66 8.42 1.73
C TYR A 100 -7.95 9.06 2.28
N ARG A 101 -9.11 8.76 1.68
CA ARG A 101 -10.41 9.25 2.17
C ARG A 101 -10.69 8.78 3.59
N ARG A 102 -10.30 7.54 3.94
CA ARG A 102 -10.48 6.98 5.28
C ARG A 102 -9.69 7.75 6.33
N TYR A 103 -8.44 8.12 6.03
CA TYR A 103 -7.52 8.63 7.06
C TYR A 103 -7.39 10.16 7.08
N ARG A 104 -7.70 10.87 5.99
CA ARG A 104 -7.44 12.32 5.90
C ARG A 104 -8.13 13.16 6.98
N THR A 105 -9.33 12.78 7.42
CA THR A 105 -10.10 13.52 8.42
C THR A 105 -9.57 13.34 9.84
N TYR A 106 -8.72 12.37 10.04
CA TYR A 106 -8.12 12.01 11.32
C TYR A 106 -6.63 12.28 11.39
N SER A 107 -6.07 12.93 10.40
CA SER A 107 -4.63 13.19 10.29
C SER A 107 -4.32 14.64 10.59
N ALA A 108 -3.20 14.89 11.30
CA ALA A 108 -2.77 16.24 11.66
C ALA A 108 -2.37 17.06 10.43
N THR A 109 -1.74 16.41 9.45
CA THR A 109 -1.26 17.04 8.22
C THR A 109 -1.61 16.22 6.98
N GLU A 110 -1.44 16.82 5.79
CA GLU A 110 -1.56 16.12 4.51
C GLU A 110 -0.54 14.96 4.41
N LEU A 111 0.69 15.18 4.89
CA LEU A 111 1.73 14.14 4.89
C LEU A 111 1.33 12.96 5.80
N ASP A 112 0.75 13.22 6.96
CA ASP A 112 0.24 12.16 7.84
C ASP A 112 -0.88 11.38 7.17
N ALA A 113 -1.81 12.06 6.49
CA ALA A 113 -2.89 11.42 5.75
C ALA A 113 -2.37 10.49 4.65
N LEU A 114 -1.39 10.94 3.88
CA LEU A 114 -0.71 10.14 2.85
C LEU A 114 0.05 8.96 3.47
N SER A 115 0.73 9.17 4.60
CA SER A 115 1.47 8.12 5.31
C SER A 115 0.55 7.02 5.84
N PHE A 116 -0.58 7.37 6.45
CA PHE A 116 -1.58 6.40 6.88
C PHE A 116 -2.21 5.66 5.69
N ALA A 117 -2.48 6.37 4.60
CA ALA A 117 -3.03 5.74 3.39
C ALA A 117 -2.06 4.73 2.79
N ASP A 118 -0.78 5.04 2.74
CA ASP A 118 0.28 4.18 2.23
C ASP A 118 0.57 3.00 3.17
N ALA A 119 0.62 3.24 4.48
CA ALA A 119 0.74 2.17 5.48
C ALA A 119 -0.43 1.17 5.39
N ALA A 120 -1.65 1.67 5.13
CA ALA A 120 -2.83 0.84 4.91
C ALA A 120 -2.79 0.12 3.55
N TYR A 121 -2.20 0.74 2.53
CA TYR A 121 -2.02 0.10 1.23
C TYR A 121 -1.18 -1.17 1.35
N ASN A 122 -0.04 -1.07 2.00
CA ASN A 122 0.89 -2.17 2.20
C ASN A 122 0.43 -3.16 3.28
N GLY A 123 0.02 -2.67 4.45
CA GLY A 123 -0.22 -3.50 5.65
C GLY A 123 -1.68 -3.76 6.01
N GLY A 124 -2.62 -3.21 5.24
CA GLY A 124 -4.06 -3.32 5.50
C GLY A 124 -4.58 -2.34 6.57
N THR A 125 -5.86 -1.96 6.43
CA THR A 125 -6.51 -0.97 7.31
C THR A 125 -6.69 -1.48 8.75
N GLY A 126 -7.02 -2.76 8.93
CA GLY A 126 -7.30 -3.33 10.26
C GLY A 126 -6.09 -3.28 11.20
N GLY A 127 -4.90 -3.62 10.70
CA GLY A 127 -3.66 -3.53 11.47
C GLY A 127 -3.33 -2.08 11.84
N LEU A 128 -3.42 -1.16 10.88
CA LEU A 128 -3.18 0.25 11.10
C LEU A 128 -4.16 0.87 12.10
N ASP A 129 -5.44 0.55 12.00
CA ASP A 129 -6.45 1.05 12.94
C ASP A 129 -6.19 0.57 14.38
N SER A 130 -5.68 -0.65 14.54
CA SER A 130 -5.26 -1.19 15.84
C SER A 130 -4.04 -0.45 16.39
N GLU A 131 -3.04 -0.18 15.56
CA GLU A 131 -1.86 0.60 15.92
C GLU A 131 -2.24 2.05 16.33
N ARG A 132 -3.13 2.70 15.58
CA ARG A 132 -3.63 4.03 15.91
C ARG A 132 -4.41 4.05 17.24
N ARG A 133 -5.24 3.03 17.51
CA ARG A 133 -5.94 2.91 18.80
C ARG A 133 -4.96 2.74 19.97
N ALA A 134 -3.95 1.91 19.81
CA ALA A 134 -2.91 1.74 20.82
C ALA A 134 -2.10 3.03 21.04
N CYS A 135 -1.78 3.77 19.97
CA CYS A 135 -1.13 5.07 20.06
C CYS A 135 -1.97 6.08 20.86
N LYS A 136 -3.28 6.12 20.64
CA LYS A 136 -4.19 7.01 21.38
C LYS A 136 -4.17 6.77 22.89
N LEU A 137 -3.84 5.57 23.34
CA LEU A 137 -3.75 5.23 24.77
C LEU A 137 -2.38 5.49 25.38
N ALA A 138 -1.36 5.77 24.57
CA ALA A 138 0.00 6.02 25.01
C ALA A 138 0.27 7.52 25.13
N SER A 139 0.69 8.00 26.31
CA SER A 139 0.88 9.43 26.63
C SER A 139 1.88 10.14 25.72
N TRP A 140 2.85 9.41 25.15
CA TRP A 140 3.87 9.96 24.25
C TRP A 140 3.45 10.02 22.78
N CYS A 141 2.30 9.44 22.40
CA CYS A 141 1.96 9.16 21.01
C CYS A 141 0.74 9.97 20.56
N ASP A 142 0.91 10.75 19.49
CA ASP A 142 -0.20 11.40 18.80
C ASP A 142 -0.71 10.51 17.67
N HIS A 143 -1.91 9.96 17.83
CA HIS A 143 -2.54 9.04 16.89
C HIS A 143 -2.98 9.69 15.57
N THR A 144 -2.87 11.02 15.44
CA THR A 144 -3.13 11.79 14.22
C THR A 144 -1.86 12.00 13.38
N ARG A 145 -0.68 11.63 13.92
CA ARG A 145 0.61 11.74 13.28
C ARG A 145 1.23 10.38 12.99
N TRP A 146 1.85 10.26 11.82
CA TRP A 146 2.53 9.04 11.43
C TRP A 146 3.98 9.01 11.94
N PHE A 147 4.83 9.92 11.40
CA PHE A 147 6.26 9.95 11.71
C PHE A 147 6.51 10.24 13.19
N ASP A 148 7.38 9.47 13.80
CA ASP A 148 7.76 9.50 15.21
C ASP A 148 6.63 9.15 16.20
N HIS A 149 5.40 8.93 15.73
CA HIS A 149 4.24 8.58 16.54
C HIS A 149 3.73 7.17 16.18
N VAL A 150 2.70 7.02 15.34
CA VAL A 150 2.12 5.71 15.01
C VAL A 150 3.15 4.79 14.35
N GLU A 151 4.06 5.32 13.57
CA GLU A 151 5.18 4.59 12.98
C GLU A 151 5.98 3.78 14.01
N ARG A 152 6.18 4.32 15.22
CA ARG A 152 6.97 3.67 16.30
C ARG A 152 6.20 2.56 17.00
N LEU A 153 4.88 2.52 16.86
CA LEU A 153 3.99 1.61 17.56
C LEU A 153 3.51 0.50 16.61
N CYS A 154 4.34 -0.53 16.41
CA CYS A 154 4.00 -1.63 15.52
C CYS A 154 3.44 -2.84 16.28
N LEU A 155 2.21 -3.22 15.91
CA LEU A 155 1.52 -4.41 16.42
C LEU A 155 1.58 -5.61 15.46
N LYS A 156 2.23 -5.46 14.30
CA LYS A 156 2.43 -6.56 13.34
C LYS A 156 3.44 -7.57 13.86
N SER A 157 3.47 -8.74 13.24
CA SER A 157 4.47 -9.76 13.55
C SER A 157 5.90 -9.22 13.41
N LYS A 158 6.72 -9.49 14.42
CA LYS A 158 8.16 -9.20 14.43
C LYS A 158 9.00 -10.35 13.88
N ALA A 159 8.37 -11.49 13.57
CA ALA A 159 9.05 -12.60 12.90
C ALA A 159 9.49 -12.18 11.49
N ALA A 160 10.64 -12.65 11.06
CA ALA A 160 11.15 -12.40 9.71
C ALA A 160 10.21 -13.00 8.66
N LEU A 161 9.87 -12.21 7.66
CA LEU A 161 9.04 -12.60 6.51
C LEU A 161 9.86 -12.74 5.24
N TYR A 162 10.67 -11.73 4.93
CA TYR A 162 11.54 -11.69 3.76
C TYR A 162 12.96 -11.31 4.17
N GLY A 163 13.88 -12.25 4.01
CA GLY A 163 15.23 -12.11 4.57
C GLY A 163 15.15 -11.89 6.08
N ASN A 164 15.79 -10.83 6.58
CA ASN A 164 15.77 -10.46 8.00
C ASN A 164 14.68 -9.44 8.35
N ARG A 165 13.76 -9.10 7.43
CA ARG A 165 12.76 -8.05 7.63
C ARG A 165 11.44 -8.61 8.13
N SER A 166 10.95 -8.05 9.21
CA SER A 166 9.61 -8.35 9.75
C SER A 166 8.51 -7.60 8.99
N ALA A 167 7.25 -7.94 9.25
CA ALA A 167 6.11 -7.20 8.73
C ALA A 167 6.10 -5.73 9.18
N CYS A 168 6.64 -5.45 10.38
CA CYS A 168 6.86 -4.09 10.86
C CYS A 168 7.84 -3.34 9.99
N ASP A 169 9.04 -3.90 9.78
CA ASP A 169 10.11 -3.26 9.02
C ASP A 169 9.69 -2.97 7.58
N ILE A 170 9.01 -3.95 6.96
CA ILE A 170 8.52 -3.82 5.59
C ILE A 170 7.52 -2.67 5.49
N ASN A 171 6.53 -2.61 6.38
CA ASN A 171 5.49 -1.59 6.33
C ASN A 171 6.05 -0.18 6.61
N ARG A 172 6.96 -0.02 7.58
CA ARG A 172 7.56 1.28 7.90
C ARG A 172 8.50 1.75 6.79
N HIS A 173 9.29 0.83 6.25
CA HIS A 173 10.13 1.12 5.08
C HIS A 173 9.30 1.52 3.86
N HIS A 174 8.17 0.85 3.61
CA HIS A 174 7.29 1.17 2.50
C HIS A 174 6.87 2.64 2.53
N VAL A 175 6.33 3.12 3.65
CA VAL A 175 5.90 4.52 3.79
C VAL A 175 7.04 5.50 3.56
N ARG A 176 8.21 5.26 4.17
CA ARG A 176 9.39 6.13 4.02
C ARG A 176 9.91 6.14 2.59
N ASP A 177 10.05 4.98 1.98
CA ASP A 177 10.56 4.86 0.61
C ASP A 177 9.61 5.49 -0.40
N VAL A 178 8.30 5.23 -0.29
CA VAL A 178 7.30 5.81 -1.20
C VAL A 178 7.24 7.33 -1.06
N LEU A 179 7.07 7.86 0.16
CA LEU A 179 6.74 9.26 0.34
C LEU A 179 7.96 10.19 0.40
N LEU A 180 9.09 9.72 0.95
CA LEU A 180 10.27 10.56 1.18
C LEU A 180 11.38 10.35 0.16
N VAL A 181 11.35 9.23 -0.59
CA VAL A 181 12.41 8.90 -1.55
C VAL A 181 11.86 8.87 -2.98
N ARG A 182 10.94 7.94 -3.28
CA ARG A 182 10.52 7.71 -4.67
C ARG A 182 9.61 8.80 -5.21
N SER A 183 8.69 9.31 -4.41
CA SER A 183 7.73 10.32 -4.85
C SER A 183 8.39 11.66 -5.19
N ASP A 184 9.51 11.98 -4.56
CA ASP A 184 10.14 13.29 -4.70
C ASP A 184 10.57 13.60 -6.14
N LYS A 185 11.19 12.64 -6.82
CA LYS A 185 11.62 12.80 -8.22
C LYS A 185 10.47 13.02 -9.21
N TYR A 186 9.23 12.63 -8.83
CA TYR A 186 8.05 12.81 -9.68
C TYR A 186 7.40 14.18 -9.51
N ARG A 187 7.69 14.92 -8.44
CA ARG A 187 7.09 16.24 -8.17
C ARG A 187 7.33 17.23 -9.31
N GLN A 188 8.51 17.19 -9.92
CA GLN A 188 8.90 18.09 -11.00
C GLN A 188 7.98 18.04 -12.23
N PHE A 189 7.25 16.95 -12.44
CA PHE A 189 6.34 16.79 -13.57
C PHE A 189 4.95 17.38 -13.31
N TRP A 190 4.68 17.91 -12.12
CA TRP A 190 3.37 18.46 -11.71
C TRP A 190 3.49 19.83 -11.03
N GLN A 191 4.55 20.56 -11.34
CA GLN A 191 4.71 21.97 -10.95
C GLN A 191 4.06 22.89 -11.95
#